data_e6edef474b4edcead861d1a5d919f9ca
#
_entry.id   e6edef474b4edcead861d1a5d919f9ca
#
_cell.length_a   1.000
_cell.length_b   1.000
_cell.length_c   1.000
_cell.angle_alpha   90.00
_cell.angle_beta   90.00
_cell.angle_gamma   90.00
#
_symmetry.space_group_name_H-M   'P 1'
#
loop_
_entity.id
_entity.type
_entity.pdbx_description
1 polymer ?
#
loop_
_entity_poly.entity_id
_entity_poly.type
_entity_poly.pdbx_seq_one_letter_code
_entity_poly.pdbx_strand_id
1 'polypeptide(L)'
;ALFGNPDILLLDEPTNYLDIQSVRWLENFLLDFPNTVIVVSHDRHFLNKVCTHICDIDFGKIQMYVGNYDFWYEYTQMAARQQKDINKKNEQKIKELQAFIQRFSANASKHKQATSRKKLLDNLQMENFTPSSRRYPYIAWKPDRDIGNDLLTVTNLSKTVNGRKVLNNISFVLTPGDKVAFVGTDELARTTLFQILMGEMEPDEGSF
;
A
#
# COMPACT_ATOMS: atom_id res chain seq x y z
N ALA A 1 0.25 -6.85 26.62
CA ALA A 1 0.86 -5.52 26.46
C ALA A 1 0.01 -4.41 27.12
N LEU A 2 -1.32 -4.49 27.04
CA LEU A 2 -2.23 -3.45 27.57
C LEU A 2 -2.42 -3.48 29.10
N PHE A 3 -2.00 -4.56 29.75
CA PHE A 3 -2.11 -4.69 31.19
C PHE A 3 -1.05 -3.86 31.92
N GLY A 4 -1.43 -3.12 32.96
CA GLY A 4 -0.52 -2.36 33.81
C GLY A 4 -0.32 -0.89 33.43
N ASN A 5 -1.13 -0.35 32.50
CA ASN A 5 -1.12 1.06 32.10
C ASN A 5 0.32 1.59 31.80
N PRO A 6 0.99 1.09 30.78
CA PRO A 6 2.37 1.44 30.48
C PRO A 6 2.51 2.91 30.04
N ASP A 7 3.65 3.53 30.31
CA ASP A 7 3.96 4.88 29.84
C ASP A 7 4.17 4.95 28.32
N ILE A 8 4.69 3.86 27.74
CA ILE A 8 4.91 3.71 26.29
C ILE A 8 4.38 2.34 25.85
N LEU A 9 3.53 2.35 24.84
CA LEU A 9 2.98 1.15 24.24
C LEU A 9 3.57 0.95 22.83
N LEU A 10 4.23 -0.18 22.60
CA LEU A 10 4.77 -0.56 21.29
C LEU A 10 3.93 -1.68 20.70
N LEU A 11 3.35 -1.44 19.53
CA LEU A 11 2.46 -2.38 18.84
C LEU A 11 3.01 -2.64 17.43
N ASP A 12 3.22 -3.92 17.12
CA ASP A 12 3.62 -4.38 15.79
C ASP A 12 2.47 -5.20 15.19
N GLU A 13 1.91 -4.70 14.08
CA GLU A 13 0.77 -5.28 13.37
C GLU A 13 -0.39 -5.72 14.29
N PRO A 14 -0.89 -4.81 15.16
CA PRO A 14 -1.85 -5.20 16.21
C PRO A 14 -3.24 -5.60 15.69
N THR A 15 -3.55 -5.30 14.44
CA THR A 15 -4.83 -5.66 13.80
C THR A 15 -4.82 -7.07 13.21
N ASN A 16 -3.65 -7.70 13.08
CA ASN A 16 -3.55 -9.06 12.54
C ASN A 16 -4.27 -10.07 13.45
N TYR A 17 -5.00 -10.98 12.82
CA TYR A 17 -5.78 -12.04 13.49
C TYR A 17 -6.92 -11.53 14.38
N LEU A 18 -7.26 -10.25 14.34
CA LEU A 18 -8.42 -9.71 15.04
C LEU A 18 -9.63 -9.64 14.12
N ASP A 19 -10.80 -9.90 14.67
CA ASP A 19 -12.06 -9.62 13.99
C ASP A 19 -12.37 -8.11 13.99
N ILE A 20 -13.31 -7.70 13.16
CA ILE A 20 -13.69 -6.29 13.00
C ILE A 20 -14.11 -5.64 14.33
N GLN A 21 -14.77 -6.40 15.22
CA GLN A 21 -15.22 -5.87 16.51
C GLN A 21 -14.05 -5.63 17.45
N SER A 22 -13.10 -6.57 17.48
CA SER A 22 -11.86 -6.46 18.26
C SER A 22 -10.97 -5.33 17.75
N VAL A 23 -10.87 -5.13 16.43
CA VAL A 23 -10.15 -3.98 15.85
C VAL A 23 -10.80 -2.67 16.28
N ARG A 24 -12.13 -2.53 16.20
CA ARG A 24 -12.84 -1.33 16.65
C ARG A 24 -12.66 -1.06 18.14
N TRP A 25 -12.67 -2.11 18.96
CA TRP A 25 -12.39 -1.98 20.38
C TRP A 25 -10.97 -1.45 20.62
N LEU A 26 -9.97 -2.01 19.93
CA LEU A 26 -8.58 -1.58 20.02
C LEU A 26 -8.40 -0.11 19.57
N GLU A 27 -9.03 0.27 18.45
CA GLU A 27 -9.03 1.65 17.98
C GLU A 27 -9.53 2.62 19.06
N ASN A 28 -10.68 2.33 19.65
CA ASN A 28 -11.27 3.18 20.71
C ASN A 28 -10.39 3.19 21.96
N PHE A 29 -9.85 2.05 22.36
CA PHE A 29 -8.90 1.97 23.48
C PHE A 29 -7.68 2.86 23.26
N LEU A 30 -7.10 2.85 22.06
CA LEU A 30 -5.90 3.63 21.75
C LEU A 30 -6.19 5.13 21.60
N LEU A 31 -7.39 5.51 21.17
CA LEU A 31 -7.82 6.91 21.13
C LEU A 31 -7.94 7.51 22.54
N ASP A 32 -8.38 6.72 23.50
CA ASP A 32 -8.54 7.15 24.91
C ASP A 32 -7.27 6.92 25.74
N PHE A 33 -6.24 6.28 25.16
CA PHE A 33 -5.01 5.96 25.87
C PHE A 33 -4.18 7.24 26.15
N PRO A 34 -3.90 7.58 27.41
CA PRO A 34 -3.34 8.88 27.76
C PRO A 34 -1.82 9.02 27.44
N ASN A 35 -1.15 7.87 27.25
CA ASN A 35 0.30 7.84 27.13
C ASN A 35 0.74 7.64 25.67
N THR A 36 2.04 7.54 25.43
CA THR A 36 2.61 7.43 24.08
C THR A 36 2.37 6.04 23.48
N VAL A 37 1.88 6.00 22.24
CA VAL A 37 1.71 4.76 21.45
C VAL A 37 2.57 4.84 20.21
N ILE A 38 3.35 3.81 19.94
CA ILE A 38 4.09 3.62 18.70
C ILE A 38 3.53 2.37 18.02
N VAL A 39 3.01 2.54 16.81
CA VAL A 39 2.36 1.47 16.05
C VAL A 39 3.08 1.25 14.73
N VAL A 40 3.33 0.00 14.39
CA VAL A 40 3.66 -0.44 13.03
C VAL A 40 2.46 -1.19 12.49
N SER A 41 1.90 -0.79 11.35
CA SER A 41 0.77 -1.47 10.72
C SER A 41 0.70 -1.22 9.22
N HIS A 42 0.14 -2.17 8.48
CA HIS A 42 -0.25 -2.03 7.08
C HIS A 42 -1.73 -1.64 6.89
N ASP A 43 -2.50 -1.63 7.95
CA ASP A 43 -3.90 -1.20 7.93
C ASP A 43 -4.01 0.33 7.92
N ARG A 44 -4.28 0.87 6.73
CA ARG A 44 -4.40 2.32 6.53
C ARG A 44 -5.57 2.93 7.30
N HIS A 45 -6.68 2.20 7.43
CA HIS A 45 -7.84 2.68 8.17
C HIS A 45 -7.51 2.84 9.64
N PHE A 46 -6.87 1.82 10.22
CA PHE A 46 -6.40 1.84 11.59
C PHE A 46 -5.42 3.00 11.84
N LEU A 47 -4.39 3.14 10.99
CA LEU A 47 -3.42 4.24 11.11
C LEU A 47 -4.07 5.62 11.01
N ASN A 48 -5.02 5.79 10.09
CA ASN A 48 -5.74 7.07 9.94
C ASN A 48 -6.55 7.43 11.17
N LYS A 49 -7.11 6.45 11.84
CA LYS A 49 -7.98 6.66 12.98
C LYS A 49 -7.20 6.91 14.27
N VAL A 50 -6.10 6.20 14.48
CA VAL A 50 -5.36 6.19 15.76
C VAL A 50 -4.17 7.15 15.76
N CYS A 51 -3.46 7.29 14.63
CA CYS A 51 -2.19 8.01 14.60
C CYS A 51 -2.35 9.51 14.38
N THR A 52 -1.66 10.31 15.18
CA THR A 52 -1.54 11.77 15.04
C THR A 52 -0.26 12.18 14.32
N HIS A 53 0.71 11.28 14.22
CA HIS A 53 1.99 11.48 13.55
C HIS A 53 2.33 10.24 12.73
N ILE A 54 2.96 10.45 11.58
CA ILE A 54 3.49 9.36 10.75
C ILE A 54 5.00 9.47 10.71
N CYS A 55 5.67 8.37 11.06
CA CYS A 55 7.12 8.24 10.99
C CYS A 55 7.48 7.44 9.74
N ASP A 56 8.05 8.12 8.76
CA ASP A 56 8.45 7.53 7.48
C ASP A 56 9.93 7.12 7.53
N ILE A 57 10.19 5.84 7.27
CA ILE A 57 11.53 5.28 7.21
C ILE A 57 11.84 4.91 5.77
N ASP A 58 12.77 5.66 5.15
CA ASP A 58 13.21 5.40 3.77
C ASP A 58 14.72 5.66 3.64
N PHE A 59 15.45 4.79 2.92
CA PHE A 59 16.91 4.87 2.74
C PHE A 59 17.71 5.06 4.02
N GLY A 60 17.29 4.42 5.13
CA GLY A 60 17.97 4.53 6.43
C GLY A 60 17.79 5.88 7.12
N LYS A 61 16.89 6.73 6.63
CA LYS A 61 16.51 8.00 7.25
C LYS A 61 15.12 7.91 7.83
N ILE A 62 14.92 8.60 8.94
CA ILE A 62 13.62 8.72 9.60
C ILE A 62 13.13 10.15 9.41
N GLN A 63 11.91 10.29 8.89
CA GLN A 63 11.25 11.58 8.75
C GLN A 63 9.88 11.54 9.42
N MET A 64 9.61 12.47 10.30
CA MET A 64 8.36 12.56 11.02
C MET A 64 7.44 13.61 10.39
N TYR A 65 6.17 13.25 10.22
CA TYR A 65 5.12 14.10 9.70
C TYR A 65 4.01 14.24 10.75
N VAL A 66 3.54 15.45 10.95
CA VAL A 66 2.38 15.74 11.80
C VAL A 66 1.12 15.55 10.96
N GLY A 67 0.25 14.68 11.38
CA GLY A 67 -0.98 14.31 10.67
C GLY A 67 -1.18 12.80 10.62
N ASN A 68 -2.30 12.39 10.03
CA ASN A 68 -2.65 10.99 9.83
C ASN A 68 -2.01 10.40 8.56
N TYR A 69 -2.31 9.13 8.28
CA TYR A 69 -1.76 8.43 7.10
C TYR A 69 -2.17 9.08 5.77
N ASP A 70 -3.42 9.52 5.62
CA ASP A 70 -3.90 10.12 4.37
C ASP A 70 -3.19 11.45 4.10
N PHE A 71 -3.00 12.29 5.11
CA PHE A 71 -2.23 13.52 4.97
C PHE A 71 -0.79 13.25 4.53
N TRP A 72 -0.11 12.30 5.18
CA TRP A 72 1.25 11.89 4.79
C TRP A 72 1.28 11.36 3.35
N TYR A 73 0.31 10.52 2.98
CA TYR A 73 0.24 9.94 1.63
C TYR A 73 0.05 11.00 0.55
N GLU A 74 -0.89 11.92 0.73
CA GLU A 74 -1.14 13.03 -0.20
C GLU A 74 0.08 13.93 -0.33
N TYR A 75 0.69 14.30 0.80
CA TYR A 75 1.90 15.11 0.82
C TYR A 75 3.04 14.45 0.05
N THR A 76 3.31 13.17 0.30
CA THR A 76 4.39 12.44 -0.37
C THR A 76 4.11 12.25 -1.86
N GLN A 77 2.87 12.04 -2.28
CA GLN A 77 2.48 11.99 -3.68
C GLN A 77 2.67 13.34 -4.38
N MET A 78 2.29 14.43 -3.73
CA MET A 78 2.49 15.78 -4.25
C MET A 78 3.98 16.09 -4.41
N ALA A 79 4.77 15.83 -3.38
CA ALA A 79 6.23 16.01 -3.39
C ALA A 79 6.89 15.19 -4.52
N ALA A 80 6.48 13.93 -4.69
CA ALA A 80 6.99 13.08 -5.76
C ALA A 80 6.66 13.61 -7.18
N ARG A 81 5.43 14.15 -7.37
CA ARG A 81 5.04 14.78 -8.65
C ARG A 81 5.86 16.03 -8.92
N GLN A 82 5.99 16.92 -7.94
CA GLN A 82 6.81 18.12 -8.07
C GLN A 82 8.25 17.78 -8.39
N GLN A 83 8.82 16.77 -7.72
CA GLN A 83 10.17 16.31 -7.96
C GLN A 83 10.34 15.76 -9.38
N LYS A 84 9.38 14.98 -9.87
CA LYS A 84 9.40 14.48 -11.25
C LYS A 84 9.41 15.60 -12.28
N ASP A 85 8.62 16.66 -12.03
CA ASP A 85 8.56 17.82 -12.93
C ASP A 85 9.87 18.63 -12.90
N ILE A 86 10.47 18.80 -11.72
CA ILE A 86 11.81 19.41 -11.58
C ILE A 86 12.86 18.58 -12.31
N ASN A 87 12.87 17.27 -12.12
CA ASN A 87 13.82 16.37 -12.78
C ASN A 87 13.69 16.45 -14.31
N LYS A 88 12.45 16.44 -14.84
CA LYS A 88 12.20 16.58 -16.28
C LYS A 88 12.72 17.90 -16.83
N LYS A 89 12.53 19.02 -16.11
CA LYS A 89 13.09 20.32 -16.49
C LYS A 89 14.62 20.32 -16.43
N ASN A 90 15.20 19.71 -15.41
CA ASN A 90 16.65 19.60 -15.28
C ASN A 90 17.25 18.72 -16.39
N GLU A 91 16.63 17.60 -16.75
CA GLU A 91 17.06 16.77 -17.88
C GLU A 91 17.07 17.52 -19.21
N GLN A 92 16.05 18.32 -19.48
CA GLN A 92 16.00 19.17 -20.67
C GLN A 92 17.15 20.18 -20.66
N LYS A 93 17.34 20.86 -19.54
CA LYS A 93 18.42 21.83 -19.36
C LYS A 93 19.81 21.20 -19.50
N ILE A 94 20.00 20.00 -18.96
CA ILE A 94 21.25 19.24 -19.12
C ILE A 94 21.50 18.93 -20.59
N LYS A 95 20.50 18.46 -21.36
CA LYS A 95 20.62 18.19 -22.80
C LYS A 95 21.00 19.45 -23.60
N GLU A 96 20.35 20.59 -23.30
CA GLU A 96 20.67 21.87 -23.94
C GLU A 96 22.11 22.32 -23.64
N LEU A 97 22.53 22.23 -22.37
CA LEU A 97 23.90 22.58 -21.97
C LEU A 97 24.93 21.68 -22.62
N GLN A 98 24.68 20.37 -22.69
CA GLN A 98 25.55 19.40 -23.33
C GLN A 98 25.68 19.70 -24.84
N ALA A 99 24.55 19.94 -25.51
CA ALA A 99 24.56 20.29 -26.96
C ALA A 99 25.31 21.59 -27.21
N PHE A 100 25.16 22.60 -26.35
CA PHE A 100 25.89 23.86 -26.46
C PHE A 100 27.42 23.65 -26.26
N ILE A 101 27.81 22.93 -25.21
CA ILE A 101 29.23 22.65 -24.92
C ILE A 101 29.85 21.90 -26.07
N GLN A 102 29.18 20.87 -26.62
CA GLN A 102 29.67 20.09 -27.75
C GLN A 102 29.87 20.97 -28.97
N ARG A 103 28.94 21.90 -29.27
CA ARG A 103 29.01 22.78 -30.45
C ARG A 103 30.10 23.85 -30.37
N PHE A 104 30.38 24.37 -29.17
CA PHE A 104 31.21 25.54 -28.97
C PHE A 104 32.50 25.28 -28.16
N SER A 105 32.81 24.07 -27.75
CA SER A 105 34.03 23.74 -27.00
C SER A 105 35.32 24.04 -27.76
N ALA A 106 35.32 23.88 -29.07
CA ALA A 106 36.49 24.14 -29.93
C ALA A 106 36.62 25.60 -30.41
N ASN A 107 35.64 26.49 -30.09
CA ASN A 107 35.62 27.85 -30.57
C ASN A 107 36.25 28.79 -29.55
N ALA A 108 37.43 29.36 -29.90
CA ALA A 108 38.22 30.22 -28.99
C ALA A 108 37.45 31.43 -28.47
N SER A 109 36.55 32.06 -29.26
CA SER A 109 35.77 33.23 -28.83
C SER A 109 34.67 32.88 -27.85
N LYS A 110 34.19 31.64 -27.83
CA LYS A 110 33.12 31.16 -26.95
C LYS A 110 33.57 30.23 -25.82
N HIS A 111 34.88 29.97 -25.74
CA HIS A 111 35.47 29.08 -24.74
C HIS A 111 35.10 29.45 -23.29
N LYS A 112 35.13 30.74 -22.88
CA LYS A 112 34.71 31.18 -21.56
C LYS A 112 33.24 30.85 -21.26
N GLN A 113 32.35 31.00 -22.27
CA GLN A 113 30.93 30.67 -22.12
C GLN A 113 30.73 29.15 -22.02
N ALA A 114 31.47 28.36 -22.76
CA ALA A 114 31.42 26.89 -22.68
C ALA A 114 31.90 26.40 -21.30
N THR A 115 32.96 26.99 -20.75
CA THR A 115 33.48 26.65 -19.40
C THR A 115 32.50 27.02 -18.30
N SER A 116 31.86 28.19 -18.38
CA SER A 116 30.82 28.59 -17.40
C SER A 116 29.62 27.63 -17.43
N ARG A 117 29.17 27.22 -18.63
CA ARG A 117 28.06 26.26 -18.79
C ARG A 117 28.45 24.85 -18.36
N LYS A 118 29.72 24.46 -18.48
CA LYS A 118 30.20 23.18 -17.93
C LYS A 118 30.08 23.15 -16.39
N LYS A 119 30.48 24.23 -15.71
CA LYS A 119 30.27 24.34 -14.25
C LYS A 119 28.80 24.25 -13.85
N LEU A 120 27.92 24.90 -14.63
CA LEU A 120 26.48 24.80 -14.39
C LEU A 120 25.94 23.38 -14.61
N LEU A 121 26.45 22.67 -15.60
CA LEU A 121 26.12 21.26 -15.86
C LEU A 121 26.58 20.36 -14.71
N ASP A 122 27.81 20.54 -14.23
CA ASP A 122 28.37 19.78 -13.12
C ASP A 122 27.51 19.97 -11.85
N ASN A 123 27.08 21.21 -11.54
CA ASN A 123 26.22 21.49 -10.42
C ASN A 123 24.83 20.82 -10.55
N LEU A 124 24.21 20.85 -11.74
CA LEU A 124 22.93 20.21 -11.99
C LEU A 124 23.00 18.67 -11.89
N GLN A 125 24.14 18.06 -12.22
CA GLN A 125 24.34 16.62 -12.07
C GLN A 125 24.53 16.19 -10.61
N MET A 126 25.00 17.08 -9.73
CA MET A 126 25.15 16.80 -8.31
C MET A 126 23.82 16.81 -7.53
N GLU A 127 22.78 17.45 -8.08
CA GLU A 127 21.43 17.47 -7.49
C GLU A 127 20.58 16.25 -7.86
N ASN A 128 21.19 15.15 -8.24
CA ASN A 128 20.45 13.92 -8.54
C ASN A 128 19.74 13.37 -7.32
N PHE A 129 18.43 13.54 -7.30
CA PHE A 129 17.52 13.02 -6.31
C PHE A 129 17.46 11.50 -6.36
N THR A 130 17.66 10.87 -5.23
CA THR A 130 17.38 9.44 -5.04
C THR A 130 15.86 9.22 -5.15
N PRO A 131 15.38 8.47 -6.15
CA PRO A 131 13.96 8.13 -6.22
C PRO A 131 13.61 7.29 -4.99
N SER A 132 12.37 7.46 -4.47
CA SER A 132 11.89 6.64 -3.34
C SER A 132 12.12 5.16 -3.61
N SER A 133 12.54 4.41 -2.57
CA SER A 133 12.71 2.95 -2.63
C SER A 133 11.39 2.23 -2.87
N ARG A 134 10.26 2.92 -2.68
CA ARG A 134 8.91 2.36 -2.79
C ARG A 134 8.50 2.26 -4.24
N ARG A 135 8.64 1.05 -4.78
CA ARG A 135 8.13 0.69 -6.10
C ARG A 135 6.94 -0.23 -5.90
N TYR A 136 5.79 0.14 -6.47
CA TYR A 136 4.65 -0.76 -6.55
C TYR A 136 4.94 -1.83 -7.60
N PRO A 137 4.95 -3.12 -7.24
CA PRO A 137 5.03 -4.17 -8.25
C PRO A 137 3.79 -4.10 -9.14
N TYR A 138 4.00 -4.07 -10.44
CA TYR A 138 2.90 -4.21 -11.39
C TYR A 138 2.67 -5.70 -11.64
N ILE A 139 1.55 -6.21 -11.14
CA ILE A 139 1.11 -7.58 -11.39
C ILE A 139 -0.06 -7.51 -12.36
N ALA A 140 0.14 -8.00 -13.58
CA ALA A 140 -0.93 -8.14 -14.57
C ALA A 140 -1.46 -9.57 -14.54
N TRP A 141 -2.67 -9.74 -14.06
CA TRP A 141 -3.38 -11.00 -14.18
C TRP A 141 -4.03 -11.05 -15.56
N LYS A 142 -3.65 -12.03 -16.36
CA LYS A 142 -4.29 -12.30 -17.64
C LYS A 142 -5.04 -13.63 -17.50
N PRO A 143 -6.36 -13.67 -17.76
CA PRO A 143 -7.09 -14.93 -17.80
C PRO A 143 -6.62 -15.77 -18.98
N ASP A 144 -6.56 -17.08 -18.82
CA ASP A 144 -6.23 -18.01 -19.89
C ASP A 144 -7.36 -18.11 -20.93
N ARG A 145 -8.58 -17.75 -20.52
CA ARG A 145 -9.79 -17.72 -21.37
C ARG A 145 -10.68 -16.57 -20.94
N ASP A 146 -11.54 -16.13 -21.84
CA ASP A 146 -12.59 -15.18 -21.51
C ASP A 146 -13.61 -15.81 -20.55
N ILE A 147 -14.05 -15.01 -19.57
CA ILE A 147 -15.02 -15.42 -18.56
C ILE A 147 -16.41 -15.38 -19.18
N GLY A 148 -17.19 -16.48 -19.04
CA GLY A 148 -18.59 -16.54 -19.45
C GLY A 148 -19.49 -15.66 -18.59
N ASN A 149 -20.80 -15.62 -18.94
CA ASN A 149 -21.79 -14.81 -18.20
C ASN A 149 -22.07 -15.36 -16.79
N ASP A 150 -21.97 -16.68 -16.60
CA ASP A 150 -22.16 -17.34 -15.31
C ASP A 150 -20.79 -17.68 -14.73
N LEU A 151 -20.39 -16.93 -13.70
CA LEU A 151 -19.08 -17.09 -13.09
C LEU A 151 -19.09 -18.16 -12.00
N LEU A 152 -20.00 -18.01 -11.04
CA LEU A 152 -20.12 -18.91 -9.88
C LEU A 152 -21.55 -18.89 -9.35
N THR A 153 -22.18 -20.06 -9.28
CA THR A 153 -23.46 -20.25 -8.63
C THR A 153 -23.28 -21.24 -7.48
N VAL A 154 -23.59 -20.80 -6.27
CA VAL A 154 -23.57 -21.63 -5.06
C VAL A 154 -25.02 -21.87 -4.62
N THR A 155 -25.38 -23.13 -4.39
CA THR A 155 -26.76 -23.52 -4.06
C THR A 155 -26.77 -24.43 -2.84
N ASN A 156 -27.44 -23.98 -1.77
CA ASN A 156 -27.71 -24.73 -0.53
C ASN A 156 -26.46 -25.36 0.11
N LEU A 157 -25.31 -24.67 0.04
CA LEU A 157 -24.03 -25.17 0.49
C LEU A 157 -24.01 -25.28 2.02
N SER A 158 -23.70 -26.46 2.54
CA SER A 158 -23.53 -26.73 3.97
C SER A 158 -22.24 -27.50 4.23
N LYS A 159 -21.58 -27.21 5.33
CA LYS A 159 -20.36 -27.90 5.77
C LYS A 159 -20.25 -27.96 7.28
N THR A 160 -19.88 -29.12 7.78
CA THR A 160 -19.54 -29.38 9.19
C THR A 160 -18.06 -29.66 9.32
N VAL A 161 -17.39 -28.97 10.23
CA VAL A 161 -15.96 -29.14 10.51
C VAL A 161 -15.82 -29.44 12.00
N ASN A 162 -15.15 -30.53 12.36
CA ASN A 162 -14.96 -31.00 13.74
C ASN A 162 -16.25 -31.05 14.57
N GLY A 163 -17.36 -31.51 13.96
CA GLY A 163 -18.65 -31.65 14.63
C GLY A 163 -19.44 -30.34 14.77
N ARG A 164 -18.89 -29.19 14.31
CA ARG A 164 -19.55 -27.89 14.28
C ARG A 164 -20.00 -27.56 12.86
N LYS A 165 -21.29 -27.25 12.66
CA LYS A 165 -21.80 -26.77 11.37
C LYS A 165 -21.32 -25.35 11.15
N VAL A 166 -20.35 -25.15 10.24
CA VAL A 166 -19.71 -23.86 9.96
C VAL A 166 -20.35 -23.12 8.81
N LEU A 167 -20.91 -23.87 7.83
CA LEU A 167 -21.70 -23.35 6.73
C LEU A 167 -23.07 -24.00 6.78
N ASN A 168 -24.13 -23.22 6.64
CA ASN A 168 -25.49 -23.72 6.75
C ASN A 168 -26.37 -23.12 5.64
N ASN A 169 -26.67 -23.93 4.62
CA ASN A 169 -27.59 -23.60 3.52
C ASN A 169 -27.27 -22.26 2.82
N ILE A 170 -26.02 -22.06 2.44
CA ILE A 170 -25.56 -20.82 1.80
C ILE A 170 -25.84 -20.89 0.30
N SER A 171 -26.44 -19.84 -0.24
CA SER A 171 -26.71 -19.70 -1.66
C SER A 171 -26.41 -18.28 -2.11
N PHE A 172 -25.66 -18.14 -3.20
CA PHE A 172 -25.38 -16.87 -3.87
C PHE A 172 -24.93 -17.09 -5.31
N VAL A 173 -24.99 -16.04 -6.10
CA VAL A 173 -24.52 -16.03 -7.50
C VAL A 173 -23.53 -14.87 -7.65
N LEU A 174 -22.43 -15.11 -8.36
CA LEU A 174 -21.48 -14.11 -8.77
C LEU A 174 -21.47 -13.98 -10.29
N THR A 175 -21.51 -12.74 -10.76
CA THR A 175 -21.46 -12.41 -12.18
C THR A 175 -20.13 -11.72 -12.53
N PRO A 176 -19.73 -11.71 -13.82
CA PRO A 176 -18.50 -11.05 -14.22
C PRO A 176 -18.48 -9.57 -13.85
N GLY A 177 -17.41 -9.12 -13.17
CA GLY A 177 -17.24 -7.74 -12.70
C GLY A 177 -17.66 -7.51 -11.26
N ASP A 178 -18.33 -8.47 -10.60
CA ASP A 178 -18.66 -8.38 -9.19
C ASP A 178 -17.41 -8.32 -8.31
N LYS A 179 -17.45 -7.49 -7.27
CA LYS A 179 -16.44 -7.39 -6.22
C LYS A 179 -17.12 -7.63 -4.89
N VAL A 180 -17.00 -8.84 -4.36
CA VAL A 180 -17.73 -9.28 -3.18
C VAL A 180 -16.80 -9.48 -2.01
N ALA A 181 -17.15 -8.91 -0.86
CA ALA A 181 -16.47 -9.13 0.41
C ALA A 181 -17.30 -10.04 1.31
N PHE A 182 -16.69 -11.11 1.79
CA PHE A 182 -17.28 -11.99 2.79
C PHE A 182 -16.89 -11.47 4.18
N VAL A 183 -17.86 -10.95 4.91
CA VAL A 183 -17.67 -10.42 6.26
C VAL A 183 -18.35 -11.31 7.30
N GLY A 184 -17.77 -11.44 8.47
CA GLY A 184 -18.32 -12.24 9.57
C GLY A 184 -17.31 -12.43 10.68
N THR A 185 -17.78 -12.84 11.85
CA THR A 185 -16.96 -13.10 13.04
C THR A 185 -16.29 -14.48 13.03
N ASP A 186 -16.85 -15.42 12.24
CA ASP A 186 -16.33 -16.80 12.16
C ASP A 186 -15.32 -16.93 11.02
N GLU A 187 -14.04 -16.91 11.36
CA GLU A 187 -12.93 -17.08 10.43
C GLU A 187 -12.93 -18.48 9.80
N LEU A 188 -13.27 -19.50 10.60
CA LEU A 188 -13.32 -20.87 10.12
C LEU A 188 -14.36 -21.05 9.01
N ALA A 189 -15.52 -20.41 9.16
CA ALA A 189 -16.58 -20.44 8.13
C ALA A 189 -16.10 -19.81 6.81
N ARG A 190 -15.42 -18.68 6.89
CA ARG A 190 -14.86 -18.01 5.69
C ARG A 190 -13.80 -18.86 5.00
N THR A 191 -12.84 -19.37 5.79
CA THR A 191 -11.78 -20.23 5.26
C THR A 191 -12.35 -21.49 4.61
N THR A 192 -13.32 -22.15 5.27
CA THR A 192 -13.99 -23.35 4.76
C THR A 192 -14.71 -23.07 3.44
N LEU A 193 -15.42 -21.93 3.34
CA LEU A 193 -16.08 -21.53 2.11
C LEU A 193 -15.09 -21.40 0.95
N PHE A 194 -13.97 -20.70 1.16
CA PHE A 194 -12.94 -20.55 0.12
C PHE A 194 -12.30 -21.87 -0.27
N GLN A 195 -12.01 -22.75 0.69
CA GLN A 195 -11.46 -24.07 0.41
C GLN A 195 -12.40 -24.92 -0.45
N ILE A 196 -13.72 -24.84 -0.19
CA ILE A 196 -14.71 -25.54 -1.02
C ILE A 196 -14.71 -24.94 -2.43
N LEU A 197 -14.78 -23.61 -2.58
CA LEU A 197 -14.80 -22.94 -3.88
C LEU A 197 -13.51 -23.19 -4.70
N MET A 198 -12.38 -23.40 -4.04
CA MET A 198 -11.11 -23.77 -4.68
C MET A 198 -11.01 -25.27 -5.03
N GLY A 199 -11.98 -26.09 -4.59
CA GLY A 199 -11.96 -27.53 -4.81
C GLY A 199 -11.01 -28.28 -3.87
N GLU A 200 -10.52 -27.64 -2.80
CA GLU A 200 -9.65 -28.26 -1.79
C GLU A 200 -10.46 -29.06 -0.74
N MET A 201 -11.74 -28.77 -0.62
CA MET A 201 -12.64 -29.41 0.32
C MET A 201 -14.02 -29.64 -0.35
N GLU A 202 -14.62 -30.82 -0.16
CA GLU A 202 -15.97 -31.08 -0.63
C GLU A 202 -17.02 -30.59 0.36
N PRO A 203 -18.15 -30.04 -0.10
CA PRO A 203 -19.29 -29.69 0.76
C PRO A 203 -19.97 -30.99 1.28
N ASP A 204 -20.67 -30.87 2.42
CA ASP A 204 -21.50 -31.98 2.92
C ASP A 204 -22.84 -32.01 2.17
N GLU A 205 -23.38 -30.84 1.83
CA GLU A 205 -24.62 -30.64 1.07
C GLU A 205 -24.50 -29.46 0.13
N GLY A 206 -25.28 -29.46 -0.94
CA GLY A 206 -25.32 -28.40 -1.94
C GLY A 206 -24.33 -28.60 -3.07
N SER A 207 -24.22 -27.58 -3.92
CA SER A 207 -23.37 -27.60 -5.12
C SER A 207 -22.84 -26.20 -5.47
N PHE A 208 -21.78 -26.17 -6.25
CA PHE A 208 -21.27 -24.94 -6.84
C PHE A 208 -20.68 -25.21 -8.24
#